data_1de4cb33012f87c4a92fdeb8d0786f01
#
_entry.id   1de4cb33012f87c4a92fdeb8d0786f01
#
_cell.length_a   1.000
_cell.length_b   1.000
_cell.length_c   1.000
_cell.angle_alpha   90.00
_cell.angle_beta   90.00
_cell.angle_gamma   90.00
#
_symmetry.space_group_name_H-M   'P 1'
#
loop_
_entity.id
_entity.type
_entity.pdbx_description
1 polymer ?
#
loop_
_entity_poly.entity_id
_entity_poly.type
_entity_poly.pdbx_seq_one_letter_code
_entity_poly.pdbx_strand_id
1 'polypeptide(L)'
;MLENVNMKKEYLNIITEHMKVEPIKINSADFSAQDRVRWYWTNIPFEKEWTKCPETVEDVLEDTVDAKYLINPNRLVVILENEVKRRKIAYIGSDNQGNRIYSIHDKSVTLCGDACGLGAKTGLYALPCLTPDRLSKKQNGRRFKPPHSKFYTLTAQDKHGILTNNFIRKLTPLECERLQTVPEMYTASCSDNQRYKLLGNGWTVSVIAHILSGMKPSTESDNQFH
;
A
#
# COMPACT_ATOMS: atom_id res chain seq x y z
N MET A 1 -20.83 -13.28 -1.90
CA MET A 1 -19.85 -12.33 -2.43
C MET A 1 -18.54 -13.04 -2.73
N LEU A 2 -17.88 -12.74 -3.85
CA LEU A 2 -16.55 -13.20 -4.24
C LEU A 2 -15.66 -11.99 -4.52
N GLU A 3 -14.39 -12.03 -4.13
CA GLU A 3 -13.37 -11.03 -4.49
C GLU A 3 -12.23 -11.71 -5.22
N ASN A 4 -11.67 -11.04 -6.25
CA ASN A 4 -10.50 -11.56 -6.93
C ASN A 4 -9.62 -10.42 -7.49
N VAL A 5 -8.37 -10.78 -7.80
CA VAL A 5 -7.39 -9.86 -8.38
C VAL A 5 -7.78 -9.41 -9.79
N ASN A 6 -7.12 -8.37 -10.28
CA ASN A 6 -7.25 -7.98 -11.68
C ASN A 6 -6.70 -9.09 -12.58
N MET A 7 -7.48 -9.52 -13.58
CA MET A 7 -7.20 -10.66 -14.44
C MET A 7 -7.55 -10.37 -15.89
N LYS A 8 -7.18 -11.29 -16.79
CA LYS A 8 -7.58 -11.22 -18.19
C LYS A 8 -9.10 -11.38 -18.34
N LYS A 9 -9.67 -10.73 -19.34
CA LYS A 9 -11.12 -10.73 -19.60
C LYS A 9 -11.71 -12.14 -19.76
N GLU A 10 -10.97 -13.06 -20.33
CA GLU A 10 -11.39 -14.46 -20.49
C GLU A 10 -11.71 -15.14 -19.15
N TYR A 11 -10.83 -14.99 -18.14
CA TYR A 11 -11.05 -15.56 -16.81
C TYR A 11 -12.14 -14.80 -16.03
N LEU A 12 -12.22 -13.47 -16.22
CA LEU A 12 -13.29 -12.65 -15.63
C LEU A 12 -14.67 -13.16 -16.10
N ASN A 13 -14.81 -13.42 -17.42
CA ASN A 13 -16.06 -13.89 -18.00
C ASN A 13 -16.46 -15.27 -17.46
N ILE A 14 -15.50 -16.21 -17.32
CA ILE A 14 -15.77 -17.55 -16.76
C ILE A 14 -16.33 -17.42 -15.33
N ILE A 15 -15.72 -16.60 -14.48
CA ILE A 15 -16.19 -16.39 -13.11
C ILE A 15 -17.58 -15.74 -13.12
N THR A 16 -17.80 -14.72 -13.96
CA THR A 16 -19.07 -14.01 -14.08
C THR A 16 -20.20 -14.94 -14.50
N GLU A 17 -19.94 -15.84 -15.45
CA GLU A 17 -20.92 -16.84 -15.91
C GLU A 17 -21.32 -17.80 -14.77
N HIS A 18 -20.36 -18.23 -13.96
CA HIS A 18 -20.62 -19.11 -12.81
C HIS A 18 -21.35 -18.37 -11.67
N MET A 19 -20.94 -17.13 -11.40
CA MET A 19 -21.52 -16.32 -10.33
C MET A 19 -22.92 -15.76 -10.68
N LYS A 20 -23.25 -15.67 -11.97
CA LYS A 20 -24.49 -15.07 -12.51
C LYS A 20 -24.75 -13.63 -12.01
N VAL A 21 -23.68 -12.91 -11.73
CA VAL A 21 -23.71 -11.51 -11.25
C VAL A 21 -22.56 -10.77 -11.94
N GLU A 22 -22.83 -9.58 -12.43
CA GLU A 22 -21.80 -8.72 -13.03
C GLU A 22 -20.82 -8.21 -11.97
N PRO A 23 -19.49 -8.28 -12.24
CA PRO A 23 -18.49 -7.83 -11.30
C PRO A 23 -18.38 -6.32 -11.27
N ILE A 24 -18.07 -5.79 -10.09
CA ILE A 24 -17.73 -4.38 -9.89
C ILE A 24 -16.24 -4.28 -9.58
N LYS A 25 -15.58 -3.33 -10.24
CA LYS A 25 -14.17 -3.04 -10.00
C LYS A 25 -14.05 -1.92 -8.98
N ILE A 26 -13.42 -2.21 -7.83
CA ILE A 26 -13.19 -1.23 -6.78
C ILE A 26 -11.69 -1.12 -6.52
N ASN A 27 -11.23 0.11 -6.31
CA ASN A 27 -9.89 0.40 -5.85
C ASN A 27 -9.92 0.79 -4.37
N SER A 28 -9.20 0.06 -3.52
CA SER A 28 -9.07 0.41 -2.10
C SER A 28 -8.53 1.82 -1.86
N ALA A 29 -7.85 2.42 -2.84
CA ALA A 29 -7.39 3.82 -2.77
C ALA A 29 -8.53 4.83 -2.58
N ASP A 30 -9.75 4.45 -2.88
CA ASP A 30 -10.92 5.27 -2.61
C ASP A 30 -11.39 5.15 -1.15
N PHE A 31 -10.88 4.20 -0.35
CA PHE A 31 -11.30 3.88 1.01
C PHE A 31 -10.17 3.90 2.04
N SER A 32 -8.91 3.94 1.59
CA SER A 32 -7.72 3.88 2.45
C SER A 32 -6.51 4.48 1.77
N ALA A 33 -5.38 4.51 2.47
CA ALA A 33 -4.09 4.91 1.91
C ALA A 33 -3.44 3.86 0.98
N GLN A 34 -4.16 2.80 0.57
CA GLN A 34 -3.65 1.71 -0.26
C GLN A 34 -4.26 1.69 -1.67
N ASP A 35 -3.41 1.59 -2.70
CA ASP A 35 -3.83 1.33 -4.08
C ASP A 35 -3.94 -0.19 -4.31
N ARG A 36 -5.16 -0.72 -4.22
CA ARG A 36 -5.47 -2.14 -4.36
C ARG A 36 -6.72 -2.34 -5.20
N VAL A 37 -6.55 -2.59 -6.49
CA VAL A 37 -7.65 -2.83 -7.41
C VAL A 37 -8.09 -4.29 -7.34
N ARG A 38 -9.40 -4.51 -7.12
CA ARG A 38 -10.03 -5.83 -7.07
C ARG A 38 -11.36 -5.86 -7.79
N TRP A 39 -11.77 -7.07 -8.20
CA TRP A 39 -13.08 -7.34 -8.75
C TRP A 39 -13.95 -8.01 -7.68
N TYR A 40 -15.19 -7.55 -7.57
CA TYR A 40 -16.17 -8.05 -6.61
C TYR A 40 -17.43 -8.51 -7.34
N TRP A 41 -17.85 -9.75 -7.10
CA TRP A 41 -19.13 -10.30 -7.54
C TRP A 41 -20.03 -10.39 -6.33
N THR A 42 -21.13 -9.65 -6.33
CA THR A 42 -22.09 -9.61 -5.22
C THR A 42 -23.50 -9.29 -5.73
N ASN A 43 -24.49 -9.90 -5.11
CA ASN A 43 -25.90 -9.57 -5.28
C ASN A 43 -26.41 -8.60 -4.20
N ILE A 44 -25.55 -8.16 -3.28
CA ILE A 44 -25.91 -7.17 -2.27
C ILE A 44 -26.04 -5.82 -2.97
N PRO A 45 -27.19 -5.12 -2.86
CA PRO A 45 -27.32 -3.77 -3.38
C PRO A 45 -26.57 -2.80 -2.49
N PHE A 46 -25.60 -2.09 -3.02
CA PHE A 46 -24.84 -1.06 -2.30
C PHE A 46 -24.66 0.19 -3.15
N GLU A 47 -24.35 1.30 -2.50
CA GLU A 47 -24.09 2.59 -3.17
C GLU A 47 -22.85 2.48 -4.04
N LYS A 48 -22.96 2.90 -5.32
CA LYS A 48 -21.85 2.88 -6.29
C LYS A 48 -21.09 4.21 -6.36
N GLU A 49 -21.58 5.22 -5.65
CA GLU A 49 -20.94 6.52 -5.51
C GLU A 49 -20.49 6.69 -4.06
N TRP A 50 -19.23 7.07 -3.86
CA TRP A 50 -18.66 7.30 -2.53
C TRP A 50 -17.65 8.44 -2.55
N THR A 51 -17.45 9.07 -1.40
CA THR A 51 -16.40 10.07 -1.21
C THR A 51 -15.04 9.39 -1.11
N LYS A 52 -14.08 9.85 -1.90
CA LYS A 52 -12.73 9.28 -1.93
C LYS A 52 -11.95 9.65 -0.66
N CYS A 53 -11.28 8.65 -0.10
CA CYS A 53 -10.35 8.83 1.00
C CYS A 53 -9.11 9.62 0.54
N PRO A 54 -8.77 10.75 1.18
CA PRO A 54 -7.61 11.56 0.81
C PRO A 54 -6.28 11.00 1.34
N GLU A 55 -6.29 10.10 2.33
CA GLU A 55 -5.11 9.59 3.02
C GLU A 55 -4.02 9.08 2.08
N THR A 56 -2.78 9.29 2.45
CA THR A 56 -1.56 8.79 1.81
C THR A 56 -0.81 7.85 2.75
N VAL A 57 0.32 7.29 2.30
CA VAL A 57 1.16 6.46 3.18
C VAL A 57 1.64 7.23 4.40
N GLU A 58 1.94 8.54 4.26
CA GLU A 58 2.41 9.39 5.37
C GLU A 58 1.44 9.40 6.55
N ASP A 59 0.13 9.40 6.28
CA ASP A 59 -0.92 9.46 7.31
C ASP A 59 -1.03 8.18 8.17
N VAL A 60 -0.49 7.06 7.68
CA VAL A 60 -0.54 5.76 8.39
C VAL A 60 0.79 5.34 9.02
N LEU A 61 1.87 6.14 8.83
CA LEU A 61 3.18 5.81 9.38
C LEU A 61 3.21 5.92 10.91
N GLU A 62 4.06 5.10 11.53
CA GLU A 62 4.41 5.20 12.95
C GLU A 62 5.50 6.25 13.15
N ASP A 63 5.43 7.07 14.21
CA ASP A 63 6.42 8.09 14.57
C ASP A 63 7.78 7.46 14.92
N THR A 64 7.76 6.30 15.55
CA THR A 64 8.93 5.54 15.97
C THR A 64 8.84 4.10 15.51
N VAL A 65 9.93 3.57 14.98
CA VAL A 65 9.97 2.24 14.38
C VAL A 65 11.17 1.46 14.87
N ASP A 66 10.99 0.17 15.20
CA ASP A 66 12.06 -0.74 15.59
C ASP A 66 13.12 -0.85 14.48
N ALA A 67 14.40 -0.88 14.89
CA ALA A 67 15.55 -1.00 14.00
C ALA A 67 15.48 -2.23 13.05
N LYS A 68 14.76 -3.29 13.42
CA LYS A 68 14.55 -4.48 12.57
C LYS A 68 13.84 -4.19 11.25
N TYR A 69 13.11 -3.08 11.16
CA TYR A 69 12.44 -2.64 9.93
C TYR A 69 13.32 -1.78 9.04
N LEU A 70 14.46 -1.29 9.56
CA LEU A 70 15.42 -0.50 8.80
C LEU A 70 16.21 -1.37 7.83
N ILE A 71 16.59 -0.79 6.69
CA ILE A 71 17.42 -1.45 5.68
C ILE A 71 18.81 -0.84 5.71
N ASN A 72 19.82 -1.72 5.77
CA ASN A 72 21.22 -1.29 5.78
C ASN A 72 21.54 -0.43 4.55
N PRO A 73 22.03 0.82 4.73
CA PRO A 73 22.31 1.75 3.65
C PRO A 73 23.48 1.33 2.75
N ASN A 74 24.27 0.31 3.12
CA ASN A 74 25.42 -0.17 2.32
C ASN A 74 25.01 -0.94 1.05
N ARG A 75 23.72 -1.08 0.75
CA ARG A 75 23.23 -1.70 -0.48
C ARG A 75 23.13 -0.68 -1.60
N LEU A 76 23.49 -1.09 -2.82
CA LEU A 76 23.39 -0.26 -4.02
C LEU A 76 21.93 0.18 -4.24
N VAL A 77 21.67 1.48 -4.14
CA VAL A 77 20.39 2.10 -4.47
C VAL A 77 20.49 2.68 -5.87
N VAL A 78 19.65 2.24 -6.77
CA VAL A 78 19.54 2.80 -8.13
C VAL A 78 18.37 3.78 -8.15
N ILE A 79 18.67 5.05 -8.39
CA ILE A 79 17.69 6.12 -8.43
C ILE A 79 17.18 6.27 -9.87
N LEU A 80 15.88 6.48 -10.03
CA LEU A 80 15.23 6.61 -11.32
C LEU A 80 15.01 8.09 -11.66
N GLU A 81 15.76 8.60 -12.65
CA GLU A 81 15.68 10.02 -13.03
C GLU A 81 14.41 10.38 -13.81
N ASN A 82 13.78 9.44 -14.52
CA ASN A 82 12.73 9.73 -15.50
C ASN A 82 11.41 8.98 -15.36
N GLU A 83 11.25 8.10 -14.38
CA GLU A 83 10.03 7.31 -14.22
C GLU A 83 9.19 7.67 -13.00
N VAL A 84 8.87 8.93 -12.81
CA VAL A 84 7.87 9.37 -11.81
C VAL A 84 6.43 9.01 -12.22
N LYS A 85 6.27 8.08 -13.15
CA LYS A 85 4.92 7.69 -13.62
C LYS A 85 4.12 6.82 -12.66
N ARG A 86 4.73 6.25 -11.61
CA ARG A 86 4.04 5.34 -10.67
C ARG A 86 4.63 5.36 -9.26
N ARG A 87 4.77 6.55 -8.63
CA ARG A 87 5.15 6.60 -7.20
C ARG A 87 6.52 5.95 -6.86
N LYS A 88 7.08 5.15 -7.76
CA LYS A 88 8.39 4.52 -7.61
C LYS A 88 9.49 5.54 -7.83
N ILE A 89 10.36 5.73 -6.82
CA ILE A 89 11.44 6.72 -6.85
C ILE A 89 12.83 6.09 -6.99
N ALA A 90 12.97 4.82 -6.56
CA ALA A 90 14.24 4.10 -6.63
C ALA A 90 14.03 2.57 -6.47
N TYR A 91 15.13 1.80 -6.52
CA TYR A 91 15.15 0.40 -6.10
C TYR A 91 16.55 0.01 -5.58
N ILE A 92 16.61 -1.09 -4.82
CA ILE A 92 17.85 -1.63 -4.25
C ILE A 92 18.22 -2.91 -5.01
N GLY A 93 19.38 -2.89 -5.66
CA GLY A 93 19.93 -4.05 -6.40
C GLY A 93 19.16 -4.35 -7.68
N SER A 94 17.99 -4.98 -7.60
CA SER A 94 17.14 -5.34 -8.76
C SER A 94 15.76 -4.73 -8.66
N ASP A 95 15.12 -4.42 -9.80
CA ASP A 95 13.78 -3.79 -9.86
C ASP A 95 12.64 -4.81 -9.59
N ASN A 96 12.81 -5.65 -8.58
CA ASN A 96 11.75 -6.52 -8.08
C ASN A 96 10.83 -5.76 -7.12
N GLN A 97 9.56 -6.13 -7.02
CA GLN A 97 8.56 -5.43 -6.21
C GLN A 97 9.01 -5.20 -4.75
N GLY A 98 9.61 -6.18 -4.09
CA GLY A 98 10.10 -6.07 -2.72
C GLY A 98 11.37 -5.21 -2.55
N ASN A 99 12.00 -4.76 -3.64
CA ASN A 99 13.20 -3.93 -3.63
C ASN A 99 12.92 -2.49 -4.09
N ARG A 100 11.71 -2.20 -4.56
CA ARG A 100 11.31 -0.89 -5.04
C ARG A 100 11.07 0.06 -3.88
N ILE A 101 11.49 1.31 -4.07
CA ILE A 101 11.31 2.40 -3.10
C ILE A 101 10.26 3.36 -3.65
N TYR A 102 9.26 3.67 -2.82
CA TYR A 102 8.12 4.50 -3.16
C TYR A 102 8.09 5.78 -2.32
N SER A 103 7.41 6.80 -2.82
CA SER A 103 7.12 8.01 -2.07
C SER A 103 6.10 7.73 -0.96
N ILE A 104 6.28 8.38 0.20
CA ILE A 104 5.30 8.32 1.31
C ILE A 104 4.10 9.24 1.08
N HIS A 105 4.22 10.21 0.17
CA HIS A 105 3.17 11.20 -0.14
C HIS A 105 2.12 10.69 -1.13
N ASP A 106 2.14 9.40 -1.43
CA ASP A 106 1.19 8.74 -2.33
C ASP A 106 0.49 7.59 -1.63
N LYS A 107 -0.50 7.00 -2.32
CA LYS A 107 -1.08 5.73 -1.87
C LYS A 107 -0.03 4.61 -1.90
N SER A 108 -0.05 3.72 -0.93
CA SER A 108 0.82 2.54 -0.94
C SER A 108 0.51 1.63 -2.14
N VAL A 109 1.49 0.84 -2.51
CA VAL A 109 1.24 -0.29 -3.43
C VAL A 109 0.44 -1.37 -2.71
N THR A 110 -0.21 -2.24 -3.49
CA THR A 110 -0.95 -3.40 -2.96
C THR A 110 -0.05 -4.24 -2.04
N LEU A 111 -0.52 -4.51 -0.83
CA LEU A 111 0.10 -5.48 0.06
C LEU A 111 0.00 -6.89 -0.55
N CYS A 112 1.10 -7.63 -0.55
CA CYS A 112 1.17 -8.99 -1.08
C CYS A 112 1.37 -10.00 0.04
N GLY A 113 0.68 -11.15 -0.05
CA GLY A 113 0.74 -12.20 0.96
C GLY A 113 2.05 -12.99 1.02
N ASP A 114 2.84 -12.95 -0.06
CA ASP A 114 4.16 -13.61 -0.10
C ASP A 114 5.23 -12.63 0.35
N ALA A 115 5.50 -12.59 1.64
CA ALA A 115 6.45 -11.67 2.25
C ALA A 115 7.91 -12.11 2.03
N CYS A 116 8.43 -12.00 0.80
CA CYS A 116 9.83 -12.26 0.48
C CYS A 116 10.53 -10.97 0.01
N GLY A 117 11.82 -10.85 0.31
CA GLY A 117 12.66 -9.70 -0.07
C GLY A 117 12.73 -8.60 0.98
N LEU A 118 13.44 -7.52 0.67
CA LEU A 118 13.75 -6.44 1.61
C LEU A 118 12.50 -5.70 2.10
N GLY A 119 11.57 -5.41 1.22
CA GLY A 119 10.30 -4.72 1.51
C GLY A 119 9.12 -5.68 1.68
N ALA A 120 9.35 -6.96 1.98
CA ALA A 120 8.29 -7.97 2.17
C ALA A 120 7.24 -7.95 1.03
N LYS A 121 7.69 -7.74 -0.22
CA LYS A 121 6.89 -7.48 -1.43
C LYS A 121 5.84 -6.35 -1.30
N THR A 122 5.84 -5.63 -0.18
CA THR A 122 5.00 -4.44 0.01
C THR A 122 5.67 -3.15 -0.48
N GLY A 123 6.95 -3.23 -0.85
CA GLY A 123 7.78 -2.10 -1.22
C GLY A 123 8.46 -1.42 -0.02
N LEU A 124 9.34 -0.49 -0.33
CA LEU A 124 10.06 0.37 0.61
C LEU A 124 9.57 1.80 0.41
N TYR A 125 9.62 2.62 1.46
CA TYR A 125 9.06 3.97 1.40
C TYR A 125 10.08 5.01 1.85
N ALA A 126 10.11 6.15 1.18
CA ALA A 126 11.10 7.18 1.46
C ALA A 126 10.76 8.56 0.88
N LEU A 127 11.35 9.59 1.48
CA LEU A 127 11.39 10.96 0.99
C LEU A 127 12.70 11.23 0.24
N PRO A 128 12.69 11.88 -0.93
CA PRO A 128 13.91 12.32 -1.59
C PRO A 128 14.68 13.34 -0.75
N CYS A 129 15.94 13.06 -0.45
CA CYS A 129 16.83 13.94 0.30
C CYS A 129 18.19 14.08 -0.37
N LEU A 130 18.74 15.29 -0.36
CA LEU A 130 20.10 15.58 -0.84
C LEU A 130 21.10 15.46 0.31
N THR A 131 22.18 14.68 0.11
CA THR A 131 23.24 14.43 1.11
C THR A 131 22.74 14.00 2.50
N PRO A 132 22.12 12.82 2.63
CA PRO A 132 21.55 12.35 3.90
C PRO A 132 22.61 12.12 4.99
N ASP A 133 23.84 11.84 4.62
CA ASP A 133 24.98 11.59 5.51
C ASP A 133 25.66 12.86 6.09
N ARG A 134 25.21 14.05 5.68
CA ARG A 134 25.83 15.34 6.10
C ARG A 134 24.84 16.29 6.77
N LEU A 135 24.49 16.00 8.01
CA LEU A 135 23.52 16.78 8.78
C LEU A 135 23.91 18.25 9.00
N SER A 136 25.23 18.54 9.09
CA SER A 136 25.76 19.87 9.45
C SER A 136 26.17 20.75 8.27
N LYS A 137 26.17 20.23 7.03
CA LYS A 137 26.62 21.01 5.86
C LYS A 137 25.52 21.94 5.36
N LYS A 138 25.78 23.24 5.38
CA LYS A 138 24.97 24.23 4.67
C LYS A 138 25.14 24.03 3.16
N GLN A 139 24.06 23.74 2.46
CA GLN A 139 24.00 23.65 1.00
C GLN A 139 23.28 24.87 0.44
N ASN A 140 23.70 25.32 -0.75
CA ASN A 140 22.93 26.28 -1.52
C ASN A 140 21.75 25.54 -2.14
N GLY A 141 20.53 25.89 -1.72
CA GLY A 141 19.29 25.29 -2.22
C GLY A 141 18.54 24.42 -1.19
N ARG A 142 17.41 23.86 -1.62
CA ARG A 142 16.56 23.03 -0.77
C ARG A 142 17.18 21.66 -0.54
N ARG A 143 17.29 21.23 0.70
CA ARG A 143 17.77 19.89 1.07
C ARG A 143 16.70 18.81 0.84
N PHE A 144 15.44 19.18 1.03
CA PHE A 144 14.27 18.32 0.82
C PHE A 144 13.43 18.91 -0.30
N LYS A 145 12.88 18.05 -1.13
CA LYS A 145 11.88 18.45 -2.12
C LYS A 145 10.48 18.41 -1.51
N PRO A 146 9.57 19.28 -1.98
CA PRO A 146 8.16 19.19 -1.64
C PRO A 146 7.57 17.84 -2.09
N PRO A 147 6.46 17.41 -1.47
CA PRO A 147 5.67 16.26 -1.94
C PRO A 147 5.43 16.33 -3.46
N HIS A 148 5.39 15.18 -4.11
CA HIS A 148 5.14 15.04 -5.57
C HIS A 148 6.19 15.71 -6.48
N SER A 149 7.31 16.21 -5.96
CA SER A 149 8.39 16.76 -6.78
C SER A 149 9.22 15.66 -7.42
N LYS A 150 9.76 15.94 -8.64
CA LYS A 150 10.77 15.09 -9.26
C LYS A 150 12.01 14.98 -8.37
N PHE A 151 12.71 13.84 -8.44
CA PHE A 151 13.97 13.66 -7.71
C PHE A 151 15.01 14.75 -8.07
N TYR A 152 16.04 14.91 -7.23
CA TYR A 152 17.15 15.83 -7.53
C TYR A 152 17.94 15.36 -8.73
N THR A 153 18.49 16.31 -9.51
CA THR A 153 19.49 16.01 -10.54
C THR A 153 20.73 15.41 -9.88
N LEU A 154 21.19 14.27 -10.36
CA LEU A 154 22.41 13.64 -9.87
C LEU A 154 23.62 14.47 -10.29
N THR A 155 24.47 14.81 -9.33
CA THR A 155 25.75 15.48 -9.56
C THR A 155 26.87 14.62 -9.05
N ALA A 156 28.07 14.74 -9.64
CA ALA A 156 29.24 13.97 -9.21
C ALA A 156 29.75 14.34 -7.79
N GLN A 157 29.33 15.50 -7.27
CA GLN A 157 29.80 16.03 -5.98
C GLN A 157 28.81 15.80 -4.83
N ASP A 158 27.53 15.62 -5.13
CA ASP A 158 26.50 15.48 -4.11
C ASP A 158 26.09 14.03 -3.96
N LYS A 159 26.09 13.55 -2.71
CA LYS A 159 25.49 12.26 -2.39
C LYS A 159 23.99 12.44 -2.28
N HIS A 160 23.26 11.72 -3.11
CA HIS A 160 21.81 11.71 -3.13
C HIS A 160 21.32 10.57 -2.29
N GLY A 161 20.30 10.80 -1.51
CA GLY A 161 19.71 9.81 -0.65
C GLY A 161 18.20 10.00 -0.51
N ILE A 162 17.62 9.11 0.23
CA ILE A 162 16.20 9.04 0.48
C ILE A 162 16.02 8.99 1.98
N LEU A 163 15.26 9.95 2.53
CA LEU A 163 15.04 10.09 3.94
C LEU A 163 13.63 9.61 4.31
N THR A 164 13.56 8.58 5.16
CA THR A 164 12.43 8.34 6.03
C THR A 164 12.99 8.32 7.43
N ASN A 165 12.76 9.36 8.23
CA ASN A 165 13.39 9.50 9.55
C ASN A 165 14.89 9.12 9.54
N ASN A 166 15.61 9.51 8.46
CA ASN A 166 17.01 9.22 8.13
C ASN A 166 17.33 7.82 7.52
N PHE A 167 16.36 6.91 7.29
CA PHE A 167 16.64 5.56 6.80
C PHE A 167 15.59 5.07 5.80
N ILE A 168 16.02 4.16 4.90
CA ILE A 168 15.10 3.39 4.07
C ILE A 168 14.55 2.26 4.94
N ARG A 169 13.24 2.04 4.91
CA ARG A 169 12.60 0.99 5.69
C ARG A 169 11.43 0.31 4.98
N LYS A 170 11.07 -0.85 5.43
CA LYS A 170 9.78 -1.48 5.09
C LYS A 170 8.69 -0.94 6.01
N LEU A 171 7.46 -1.07 5.58
CA LEU A 171 6.31 -0.82 6.46
C LEU A 171 6.31 -1.82 7.62
N THR A 172 5.84 -1.38 8.78
CA THR A 172 5.61 -2.29 9.91
C THR A 172 4.31 -3.08 9.72
N PRO A 173 4.10 -4.18 10.44
CA PRO A 173 2.82 -4.86 10.43
C PRO A 173 1.65 -3.97 10.87
N LEU A 174 1.85 -3.05 11.82
CA LEU A 174 0.83 -2.10 12.27
C LEU A 174 0.44 -1.12 11.15
N GLU A 175 1.40 -0.58 10.42
CA GLU A 175 1.14 0.25 9.25
C GLU A 175 0.40 -0.52 8.15
N CYS A 176 0.69 -1.80 7.98
CA CYS A 176 -0.05 -2.67 7.07
C CYS A 176 -1.49 -2.93 7.54
N GLU A 177 -1.74 -3.02 8.86
CA GLU A 177 -3.09 -3.08 9.44
C GLU A 177 -3.88 -1.81 9.11
N ARG A 178 -3.28 -0.63 9.31
CA ARG A 178 -3.88 0.67 8.96
C ARG A 178 -4.23 0.75 7.47
N LEU A 179 -3.32 0.33 6.58
CA LEU A 179 -3.55 0.28 5.14
C LEU A 179 -4.71 -0.64 4.73
N GLN A 180 -4.91 -1.75 5.43
CA GLN A 180 -6.04 -2.67 5.22
C GLN A 180 -7.29 -2.26 6.00
N THR A 181 -7.22 -1.14 6.73
CA THR A 181 -8.30 -0.66 7.61
C THR A 181 -8.79 -1.72 8.62
N VAL A 182 -7.87 -2.59 9.04
CA VAL A 182 -8.08 -3.56 10.13
C VAL A 182 -7.84 -2.83 11.46
N PRO A 183 -8.56 -3.14 12.54
CA PRO A 183 -8.25 -2.58 13.85
C PRO A 183 -6.78 -2.78 14.22
N GLU A 184 -6.17 -1.76 14.85
CA GLU A 184 -4.78 -1.84 15.28
C GLU A 184 -4.55 -3.03 16.19
N MET A 185 -3.38 -3.68 16.05
CA MET A 185 -2.98 -4.86 16.80
C MET A 185 -3.86 -6.11 16.58
N TYR A 186 -4.76 -6.11 15.60
CA TYR A 186 -5.62 -7.26 15.28
C TYR A 186 -4.82 -8.53 14.98
N THR A 187 -3.67 -8.41 14.33
CA THR A 187 -2.81 -9.55 13.99
C THR A 187 -1.64 -9.74 14.98
N ALA A 188 -1.62 -9.03 16.11
CA ALA A 188 -0.48 -8.99 17.05
C ALA A 188 -0.09 -10.33 17.66
N SER A 189 -1.01 -11.30 17.75
CA SER A 189 -0.73 -12.66 18.22
C SER A 189 0.14 -13.50 17.28
N CYS A 190 0.37 -13.01 16.05
CA CYS A 190 1.15 -13.69 15.02
C CYS A 190 2.57 -13.12 14.92
N SER A 191 3.50 -13.92 14.36
CA SER A 191 4.83 -13.39 13.98
C SER A 191 4.73 -12.37 12.85
N ASP A 192 5.70 -11.44 12.74
CA ASP A 192 5.69 -10.41 11.70
C ASP A 192 5.48 -10.99 10.29
N ASN A 193 6.13 -12.12 9.98
CA ASN A 193 5.98 -12.77 8.66
C ASN A 193 4.55 -13.27 8.42
N GLN A 194 3.91 -13.83 9.44
CA GLN A 194 2.51 -14.26 9.38
C GLN A 194 1.58 -13.05 9.26
N ARG A 195 1.85 -11.96 9.99
CA ARG A 195 1.10 -10.70 9.90
C ARG A 195 1.12 -10.16 8.47
N TYR A 196 2.30 -10.03 7.84
CA TYR A 196 2.40 -9.60 6.44
C TYR A 196 1.62 -10.51 5.49
N LYS A 197 1.70 -11.84 5.68
CA LYS A 197 0.98 -12.80 4.86
C LYS A 197 -0.53 -12.66 5.01
N LEU A 198 -1.04 -12.55 6.23
CA LEU A 198 -2.47 -12.38 6.51
C LEU A 198 -2.99 -11.07 5.92
N LEU A 199 -2.30 -9.95 6.17
CA LEU A 199 -2.70 -8.64 5.68
C LEU A 199 -2.61 -8.53 4.16
N GLY A 200 -1.60 -9.15 3.54
CA GLY A 200 -1.48 -9.16 2.08
C GLY A 200 -2.56 -9.99 1.37
N ASN A 201 -2.99 -11.10 1.99
CA ASN A 201 -4.08 -11.95 1.48
C ASN A 201 -5.47 -11.48 1.91
N GLY A 202 -5.55 -10.67 2.97
CA GLY A 202 -6.80 -10.16 3.51
C GLY A 202 -7.46 -9.11 2.61
N TRP A 203 -8.67 -8.76 2.98
CA TRP A 203 -9.46 -7.69 2.36
C TRP A 203 -9.12 -6.33 2.98
N THR A 204 -9.34 -5.26 2.22
CA THR A 204 -9.45 -3.92 2.79
C THR A 204 -10.83 -3.82 3.44
N VAL A 205 -10.87 -3.76 4.78
CA VAL A 205 -12.11 -3.91 5.57
C VAL A 205 -13.13 -2.84 5.22
N SER A 206 -12.71 -1.59 5.04
CA SER A 206 -13.61 -0.48 4.67
C SER A 206 -14.33 -0.72 3.33
N VAL A 207 -13.70 -1.36 2.35
CA VAL A 207 -14.35 -1.75 1.08
C VAL A 207 -15.44 -2.78 1.33
N ILE A 208 -15.13 -3.80 2.14
CA ILE A 208 -16.09 -4.86 2.45
C ILE A 208 -17.26 -4.31 3.28
N ALA A 209 -16.98 -3.48 4.28
CA ALA A 209 -18.00 -2.81 5.07
C ALA A 209 -18.94 -1.95 4.20
N HIS A 210 -18.38 -1.24 3.23
CA HIS A 210 -19.17 -0.46 2.27
C HIS A 210 -20.10 -1.36 1.43
N ILE A 211 -19.59 -2.48 0.89
CA ILE A 211 -20.43 -3.42 0.14
C ILE A 211 -21.53 -4.02 1.04
N LEU A 212 -21.17 -4.43 2.26
CA LEU A 212 -22.11 -5.06 3.20
C LEU A 212 -23.11 -4.06 3.78
N SER A 213 -22.88 -2.75 3.75
CA SER A 213 -23.83 -1.73 4.24
C SER A 213 -25.18 -1.78 3.53
N GLY A 214 -25.22 -2.33 2.31
CA GLY A 214 -26.45 -2.55 1.58
C GLY A 214 -27.29 -3.75 2.01
N MET A 215 -26.78 -4.56 2.96
CA MET A 215 -27.56 -5.65 3.52
C MET A 215 -28.64 -5.10 4.44
N LYS A 216 -29.90 -5.43 4.15
CA LYS A 216 -30.99 -5.13 5.08
C LYS A 216 -30.86 -6.05 6.31
N PRO A 217 -31.05 -5.55 7.54
CA PRO A 217 -31.19 -6.44 8.68
C PRO A 217 -32.38 -7.37 8.41
N SER A 218 -32.22 -8.66 8.71
CA SER A 218 -33.36 -9.59 8.72
C SER A 218 -34.35 -9.10 9.76
N THR A 219 -35.49 -8.60 9.31
CA THR A 219 -36.63 -8.37 10.22
C THR A 219 -37.10 -9.75 10.73
N GLU A 220 -37.18 -9.94 12.02
CA GLU A 220 -37.64 -11.18 12.70
C GLU A 220 -39.10 -11.55 12.39
N SER A 221 -39.62 -11.32 11.22
CA SER A 221 -41.03 -11.55 10.87
C SER A 221 -41.31 -12.74 9.95
N ASP A 222 -40.31 -13.57 9.63
CA ASP A 222 -40.58 -14.76 8.79
C ASP A 222 -40.56 -16.10 9.54
N ASN A 223 -40.79 -16.08 10.87
CA ASN A 223 -41.07 -17.30 11.65
C ASN A 223 -42.58 -17.58 11.73
N GLN A 224 -43.24 -17.73 10.57
CA GLN A 224 -44.51 -18.44 10.50
C GLN A 224 -44.32 -19.71 9.71
N PHE A 225 -43.82 -20.74 10.38
CA PHE A 225 -43.99 -22.12 9.92
C PHE A 225 -45.46 -22.48 10.08
N HIS A 226 -46.14 -22.68 8.99
CA HIS A 226 -47.34 -23.49 8.87
C HIS A 226 -47.00 -24.86 8.34
#